data_8c0dd80105b3d1b58750ef1ecebd1d0f
#
_entry.id   8c0dd80105b3d1b58750ef1ecebd1d0f
#
_cell.length_a   1.000
_cell.length_b   1.000
_cell.length_c   1.000
_cell.angle_alpha   90.00
_cell.angle_beta   90.00
_cell.angle_gamma   90.00
#
_symmetry.space_group_name_H-M   'P 1'
#
loop_
_entity.id
_entity.type
_entity.pdbx_description
1 polymer ?
#
loop_
_entity_poly.entity_id
_entity_poly.type
_entity_poly.pdbx_seq_one_letter_code
_entity_poly.pdbx_strand_id
1 'polypeptide(L)'
;SQQISGLNRDIPIGNFRIDSKDYDFRISGKNIYTSDFLKTPISLPNGGTILLGDIATIERKYDSKKITNLVVDGKNYSAIGLVISKTDSASIFSVASEAKTEIETIFQEQGFKDFGFIYTSDIADQIITMYIDLFWNFVSTIGLVFVAMLVFVGFRDSVFAVIALPLAFLATFIMLDKLGYTMNSLTNFSLIISLGIAIDTVIIFVQASSAKLKLGYDPQ
;
A
#
# COMPACT_ATOMS: atom_id res chain seq x y z
N SER A 1 9.01 40.40 -5.61
CA SER A 1 8.76 38.93 -5.54
C SER A 1 7.29 38.56 -5.64
N GLN A 2 6.34 39.31 -5.08
CA GLN A 2 4.90 39.02 -5.13
C GLN A 2 4.32 39.00 -6.55
N GLN A 3 4.76 39.92 -7.44
CA GLN A 3 4.30 39.97 -8.83
C GLN A 3 4.68 38.71 -9.61
N ILE A 4 5.90 38.21 -9.45
CA ILE A 4 6.37 36.98 -10.13
C ILE A 4 5.65 35.73 -9.60
N SER A 5 5.44 35.64 -8.29
CA SER A 5 4.69 34.53 -7.69
C SER A 5 3.23 34.48 -8.11
N GLY A 6 2.63 35.63 -8.36
CA GLY A 6 1.23 35.75 -8.83
C GLY A 6 1.04 35.27 -10.28
N LEU A 7 2.05 35.48 -11.11
CA LEU A 7 2.01 35.16 -12.55
C LEU A 7 2.41 33.67 -12.84
N ASN A 8 3.13 33.02 -11.94
CA ASN A 8 3.66 31.68 -12.14
C ASN A 8 2.93 30.64 -11.26
N ARG A 9 1.61 30.53 -11.41
CA ARG A 9 0.81 29.53 -10.68
C ARG A 9 -0.34 28.99 -11.52
N ASP A 10 -0.70 27.76 -11.24
CA ASP A 10 -1.91 27.16 -11.79
C ASP A 10 -3.12 27.68 -11.02
N ILE A 11 -4.16 28.04 -11.75
CA ILE A 11 -5.42 28.56 -11.19
C ILE A 11 -6.46 27.46 -11.38
N PRO A 12 -6.98 26.83 -10.30
CA PRO A 12 -8.07 25.89 -10.43
C PRO A 12 -9.35 26.63 -10.84
N ILE A 13 -10.03 26.13 -11.87
CA ILE A 13 -11.31 26.69 -12.35
C ILE A 13 -12.47 25.98 -11.65
N GLY A 14 -12.29 24.69 -11.31
CA GLY A 14 -13.31 23.84 -10.69
C GLY A 14 -13.42 22.49 -11.35
N ASN A 15 -14.32 21.67 -10.79
CA ASN A 15 -14.61 20.33 -11.28
C ASN A 15 -15.86 20.35 -12.14
N PHE A 16 -15.79 19.76 -13.32
CA PHE A 16 -16.90 19.60 -14.24
C PHE A 16 -17.15 18.12 -14.49
N ARG A 17 -18.43 17.73 -14.48
CA ARG A 17 -18.83 16.37 -14.79
C ARG A 17 -19.21 16.28 -16.25
N ILE A 18 -18.51 15.43 -17.01
CA ILE A 18 -18.77 15.14 -18.42
C ILE A 18 -18.86 13.60 -18.53
N ASP A 19 -19.96 13.10 -19.11
CA ASP A 19 -20.22 11.65 -19.32
C ASP A 19 -19.98 10.79 -18.07
N SER A 20 -20.50 11.24 -16.90
CA SER A 20 -20.37 10.57 -15.60
C SER A 20 -18.94 10.49 -15.04
N LYS A 21 -18.00 11.24 -15.59
CA LYS A 21 -16.63 11.40 -15.08
C LYS A 21 -16.41 12.82 -14.59
N ASP A 22 -15.76 12.93 -13.46
CA ASP A 22 -15.36 14.23 -12.90
C ASP A 22 -13.99 14.64 -13.46
N TYR A 23 -13.93 15.85 -14.04
CA TYR A 23 -12.70 16.44 -14.56
C TYR A 23 -12.35 17.67 -13.75
N ASP A 24 -11.11 17.73 -13.27
CA ASP A 24 -10.54 18.91 -12.60
C ASP A 24 -9.89 19.83 -13.64
N PHE A 25 -10.50 20.98 -13.88
CA PHE A 25 -10.00 21.96 -14.83
C PHE A 25 -9.17 23.02 -14.13
N ARG A 26 -8.00 23.28 -14.68
CA ARG A 26 -7.09 24.34 -14.22
C ARG A 26 -6.48 25.08 -15.39
N ILE A 27 -6.29 26.38 -15.23
CA ILE A 27 -5.47 27.17 -16.15
C ILE A 27 -4.03 27.00 -15.72
N SER A 28 -3.19 26.46 -16.61
CA SER A 28 -1.75 26.36 -16.34
C SER A 28 -1.11 27.71 -16.64
N GLY A 29 -0.66 28.38 -15.59
CA GLY A 29 0.08 29.65 -15.67
C GLY A 29 1.56 29.46 -15.32
N LYS A 30 2.03 28.22 -15.13
CA LYS A 30 3.44 27.97 -14.82
C LYS A 30 4.32 28.08 -16.06
N ASN A 31 5.32 28.92 -15.98
CA ASN A 31 6.39 28.95 -16.97
C ASN A 31 7.28 27.71 -16.83
N ILE A 32 7.38 26.94 -17.90
CA ILE A 32 8.14 25.69 -17.93
C ILE A 32 9.60 25.94 -18.33
N TYR A 33 9.82 26.91 -19.21
CA TYR A 33 11.16 27.23 -19.74
C TYR A 33 11.73 28.49 -19.14
N THR A 34 13.05 28.51 -18.93
CA THR A 34 13.78 29.71 -18.44
C THR A 34 13.57 30.93 -19.34
N SER A 35 13.43 30.71 -20.65
CA SER A 35 13.15 31.76 -21.64
C SER A 35 11.84 32.48 -21.37
N ASP A 36 10.84 31.80 -20.84
CA ASP A 36 9.50 32.40 -20.58
C ASP A 36 9.56 33.29 -19.35
N PHE A 37 10.34 32.94 -18.35
CA PHE A 37 10.60 33.78 -17.20
C PHE A 37 11.33 35.07 -17.58
N LEU A 38 12.29 35.03 -18.50
CA LEU A 38 13.01 36.23 -18.96
C LEU A 38 12.10 37.25 -19.63
N LYS A 39 11.02 36.80 -20.28
CA LYS A 39 10.01 37.65 -20.94
C LYS A 39 8.90 38.12 -20.01
N THR A 40 8.94 37.77 -18.72
CA THR A 40 7.91 38.20 -17.76
C THR A 40 7.95 39.73 -17.56
N PRO A 41 6.85 40.44 -17.81
CA PRO A 41 6.80 41.87 -17.62
C PRO A 41 6.70 42.24 -16.14
N ILE A 42 7.49 43.22 -15.71
CA ILE A 42 7.47 43.77 -14.35
C ILE A 42 7.03 45.23 -14.44
N SER A 43 5.96 45.58 -13.75
CA SER A 43 5.47 46.93 -13.66
C SER A 43 6.30 47.77 -12.68
N LEU A 44 6.76 48.91 -13.11
CA LEU A 44 7.49 49.88 -12.30
C LEU A 44 6.54 50.82 -11.58
N PRO A 45 6.93 51.43 -10.44
CA PRO A 45 6.10 52.39 -9.71
C PRO A 45 5.76 53.63 -10.50
N ASN A 46 6.57 53.96 -11.52
CA ASN A 46 6.38 55.10 -12.41
C ASN A 46 5.48 54.83 -13.63
N GLY A 47 4.81 53.67 -13.67
CA GLY A 47 3.93 53.25 -14.75
C GLY A 47 4.61 52.62 -15.96
N GLY A 48 5.93 52.50 -15.96
CA GLY A 48 6.69 51.79 -16.99
C GLY A 48 6.67 50.25 -16.80
N THR A 49 7.01 49.51 -17.83
CA THR A 49 7.18 48.04 -17.79
C THR A 49 8.54 47.68 -18.32
N ILE A 50 9.26 46.79 -17.62
CA ILE A 50 10.52 46.22 -18.06
C ILE A 50 10.41 44.70 -18.03
N LEU A 51 11.24 44.02 -18.81
CA LEU A 51 11.29 42.56 -18.76
C LEU A 51 12.18 42.07 -17.62
N LEU A 52 11.84 40.95 -17.02
CA LEU A 52 12.66 40.35 -15.96
C LEU A 52 14.08 40.05 -16.44
N GLY A 53 14.25 39.66 -17.71
CA GLY A 53 15.55 39.40 -18.33
C GLY A 53 16.48 40.61 -18.43
N ASP A 54 15.91 41.86 -18.36
CA ASP A 54 16.71 43.09 -18.43
C ASP A 54 17.38 43.43 -17.08
N ILE A 55 16.90 42.84 -15.99
CA ILE A 55 17.34 43.18 -14.61
C ILE A 55 17.84 41.96 -13.84
N ALA A 56 17.65 40.74 -14.34
CA ALA A 56 18.00 39.51 -13.63
C ALA A 56 18.50 38.39 -14.57
N THR A 57 19.44 37.63 -14.10
CA THR A 57 19.86 36.38 -14.73
C THR A 57 19.14 35.21 -14.05
N ILE A 58 18.57 34.33 -14.87
CA ILE A 58 17.84 33.15 -14.38
C ILE A 58 18.65 31.90 -14.67
N GLU A 59 19.01 31.19 -13.63
CA GLU A 59 19.66 29.89 -13.70
C GLU A 59 18.71 28.79 -13.21
N ARG A 60 18.66 27.69 -13.96
CA ARG A 60 17.95 26.49 -13.51
C ARG A 60 18.88 25.67 -12.64
N LYS A 61 18.52 25.52 -11.35
CA LYS A 61 19.28 24.68 -10.40
C LYS A 61 18.35 23.62 -9.79
N TYR A 62 18.93 22.51 -9.44
CA TYR A 62 18.22 21.50 -8.63
C TYR A 62 18.02 22.01 -7.22
N ASP A 63 16.84 21.76 -6.65
CA ASP A 63 16.57 22.06 -5.25
C ASP A 63 17.37 21.08 -4.38
N SER A 64 18.39 21.57 -3.69
CA SER A 64 19.25 20.78 -2.82
C SER A 64 18.49 20.08 -1.67
N LYS A 65 17.28 20.56 -1.33
CA LYS A 65 16.42 19.95 -0.31
C LYS A 65 15.69 18.69 -0.80
N LYS A 66 15.69 18.43 -2.10
CA LYS A 66 15.04 17.28 -2.74
C LYS A 66 16.03 16.23 -3.24
N ILE A 67 17.29 16.31 -2.85
CA ILE A 67 18.27 15.27 -3.18
C ILE A 67 18.00 14.08 -2.27
N THR A 68 17.64 12.96 -2.85
CA THR A 68 17.55 11.68 -2.14
C THR A 68 18.91 11.01 -2.18
N ASN A 69 19.46 10.72 -1.01
CA ASN A 69 20.67 9.91 -0.89
C ASN A 69 20.27 8.47 -0.57
N LEU A 70 20.83 7.55 -1.32
CA LEU A 70 20.69 6.13 -1.11
C LEU A 70 22.00 5.56 -0.57
N VAL A 71 21.93 4.84 0.53
CA VAL A 71 23.10 4.15 1.10
C VAL A 71 22.99 2.67 0.77
N VAL A 72 23.94 2.16 -0.01
CA VAL A 72 24.04 0.73 -0.36
C VAL A 72 25.44 0.27 0.01
N ASP A 73 25.54 -0.78 0.81
CA ASP A 73 26.82 -1.34 1.27
C ASP A 73 27.77 -0.31 1.88
N GLY A 74 27.21 0.64 2.64
CA GLY A 74 27.98 1.71 3.28
C GLY A 74 28.46 2.83 2.36
N LYS A 75 28.07 2.83 1.09
CA LYS A 75 28.38 3.90 0.12
C LYS A 75 27.14 4.77 -0.14
N ASN A 76 27.38 6.08 -0.24
CA ASN A 76 26.34 7.05 -0.57
C ASN A 76 26.24 7.26 -2.07
N TYR A 77 25.03 7.15 -2.59
CA TYR A 77 24.70 7.42 -3.98
C TYR A 77 23.63 8.53 -4.06
N SER A 78 23.76 9.41 -5.03
CA SER A 78 22.66 10.30 -5.40
C SER A 78 21.59 9.49 -6.10
N ALA A 79 20.35 9.55 -5.63
CA ALA A 79 19.26 8.74 -6.13
C ALA A 79 18.04 9.58 -6.49
N ILE A 80 17.19 9.01 -7.32
CA ILE A 80 15.85 9.52 -7.61
C ILE A 80 14.86 8.50 -7.10
N GLY A 81 13.93 8.93 -6.26
CA GLY A 81 12.83 8.09 -5.78
C GLY A 81 11.68 8.13 -6.78
N LEU A 82 11.27 6.97 -7.29
CA LEU A 82 10.07 6.80 -8.09
C LEU A 82 8.99 6.14 -7.24
N VAL A 83 7.85 6.79 -7.12
CA VAL A 83 6.67 6.24 -6.41
C VAL A 83 5.60 5.92 -7.43
N ILE A 84 5.21 4.66 -7.49
CA ILE A 84 4.15 4.18 -8.37
C ILE A 84 2.92 3.90 -7.50
N SER A 85 1.79 4.53 -7.83
CA SER A 85 0.54 4.36 -7.12
C SER A 85 -0.51 3.72 -8.02
N LYS A 86 -1.28 2.78 -7.49
CA LYS A 86 -2.41 2.20 -8.20
C LYS A 86 -3.63 3.13 -8.16
N THR A 87 -4.51 3.01 -9.14
CA THR A 87 -5.88 3.56 -9.08
C THR A 87 -6.77 2.66 -8.19
N ASP A 88 -7.90 3.20 -7.73
CA ASP A 88 -8.79 2.46 -6.81
C ASP A 88 -9.28 1.11 -7.35
N SER A 89 -9.54 1.03 -8.66
CA SER A 89 -10.02 -0.17 -9.33
C SER A 89 -8.93 -1.18 -9.71
N ALA A 90 -7.64 -0.80 -9.66
CA ALA A 90 -6.55 -1.67 -10.08
C ALA A 90 -6.10 -2.63 -8.97
N SER A 91 -5.66 -3.83 -9.35
CA SER A 91 -5.03 -4.78 -8.45
C SER A 91 -3.60 -4.34 -8.13
N ILE A 92 -3.26 -4.30 -6.83
CA ILE A 92 -1.89 -3.98 -6.39
C ILE A 92 -0.86 -4.98 -6.94
N PHE A 93 -1.24 -6.25 -7.07
CA PHE A 93 -0.36 -7.31 -7.56
C PHE A 93 -0.06 -7.15 -9.05
N SER A 94 -1.07 -6.85 -9.88
CA SER A 94 -0.88 -6.60 -11.31
C SER A 94 -0.02 -5.37 -11.53
N VAL A 95 -0.34 -4.25 -10.85
CA VAL A 95 0.42 -3.00 -11.00
C VAL A 95 1.88 -3.18 -10.56
N ALA A 96 2.14 -3.88 -9.45
CA ALA A 96 3.50 -4.13 -8.99
C ALA A 96 4.29 -5.02 -9.98
N SER A 97 3.67 -6.07 -10.51
CA SER A 97 4.28 -6.97 -11.48
C SER A 97 4.58 -6.26 -12.80
N GLU A 98 3.64 -5.52 -13.35
CA GLU A 98 3.80 -4.77 -14.59
C GLU A 98 4.88 -3.68 -14.44
N ALA A 99 4.85 -2.94 -13.31
CA ALA A 99 5.84 -1.92 -13.03
C ALA A 99 7.27 -2.49 -12.92
N LYS A 100 7.45 -3.63 -12.26
CA LYS A 100 8.75 -4.31 -12.18
C LYS A 100 9.25 -4.69 -13.55
N THR A 101 8.40 -5.32 -14.36
CA THR A 101 8.76 -5.75 -15.72
C THR A 101 9.14 -4.56 -16.59
N GLU A 102 8.40 -3.46 -16.52
CA GLU A 102 8.68 -2.26 -17.29
C GLU A 102 10.00 -1.59 -16.86
N ILE A 103 10.24 -1.48 -15.55
CA ILE A 103 11.49 -0.95 -15.00
C ILE A 103 12.67 -1.79 -15.47
N GLU A 104 12.60 -3.11 -15.36
CA GLU A 104 13.67 -4.00 -15.81
C GLU A 104 13.93 -3.86 -17.31
N THR A 105 12.88 -3.71 -18.12
CA THR A 105 13.01 -3.49 -19.56
C THR A 105 13.72 -2.17 -19.87
N ILE A 106 13.31 -1.07 -19.20
CA ILE A 106 13.92 0.25 -19.39
C ILE A 106 15.41 0.22 -19.00
N PHE A 107 15.77 -0.45 -17.90
CA PHE A 107 17.18 -0.54 -17.47
C PHE A 107 18.07 -1.41 -18.37
N GLN A 108 17.49 -2.21 -19.25
CA GLN A 108 18.24 -2.91 -20.31
C GLN A 108 18.56 -2.02 -21.50
N GLU A 109 17.94 -0.87 -21.65
CA GLU A 109 18.23 0.08 -22.72
C GLU A 109 19.60 0.74 -22.55
N GLN A 110 20.22 1.13 -23.68
CA GLN A 110 21.61 1.64 -23.67
C GLN A 110 21.81 2.89 -22.80
N GLY A 111 20.80 3.72 -22.65
CA GLY A 111 20.86 4.96 -21.87
C GLY A 111 20.92 4.77 -20.36
N PHE A 112 20.63 3.57 -19.85
CA PHE A 112 20.52 3.29 -18.41
C PHE A 112 21.55 2.27 -17.89
N LYS A 113 22.50 1.85 -18.72
CA LYS A 113 23.51 0.82 -18.34
C LYS A 113 24.39 1.18 -17.15
N ASP A 114 24.61 2.48 -16.91
CA ASP A 114 25.43 2.97 -15.81
C ASP A 114 24.61 3.27 -14.53
N PHE A 115 23.30 3.04 -14.58
CA PHE A 115 22.40 3.24 -13.45
C PHE A 115 22.04 1.92 -12.82
N GLY A 116 21.97 1.89 -11.48
CA GLY A 116 21.38 0.80 -10.72
C GLY A 116 20.01 1.21 -10.17
N PHE A 117 19.17 0.23 -9.90
CA PHE A 117 17.91 0.48 -9.19
C PHE A 117 17.72 -0.52 -8.05
N ILE A 118 16.98 -0.10 -7.03
CA ILE A 118 16.56 -0.96 -5.93
C ILE A 118 15.09 -0.71 -5.62
N TYR A 119 14.38 -1.75 -5.25
CA TYR A 119 13.03 -1.64 -4.71
C TYR A 119 13.13 -1.36 -3.21
N THR A 120 12.72 -0.17 -2.78
CA THR A 120 12.79 0.24 -1.36
C THR A 120 11.53 -0.15 -0.58
N SER A 121 10.40 -0.19 -1.26
CA SER A 121 9.12 -0.59 -0.66
C SER A 121 8.24 -1.22 -1.72
N ASP A 122 7.97 -2.50 -1.56
CA ASP A 122 7.03 -3.25 -2.38
C ASP A 122 5.85 -3.70 -1.52
N ILE A 123 4.73 -3.01 -1.66
CA ILE A 123 3.52 -3.31 -0.88
C ILE A 123 2.92 -4.65 -1.30
N ALA A 124 3.04 -5.05 -2.57
CA ALA A 124 2.54 -6.34 -3.03
C ALA A 124 3.29 -7.50 -2.37
N ASP A 125 4.62 -7.43 -2.30
CA ASP A 125 5.46 -8.41 -1.61
C ASP A 125 5.17 -8.46 -0.11
N GLN A 126 4.98 -7.30 0.53
CA GLN A 126 4.61 -7.24 1.95
C GLN A 126 3.26 -7.93 2.21
N ILE A 127 2.27 -7.71 1.34
CA ILE A 127 0.96 -8.38 1.46
C ILE A 127 1.11 -9.89 1.28
N ILE A 128 1.87 -10.36 0.29
CA ILE A 128 2.13 -11.79 0.10
C ILE A 128 2.80 -12.41 1.34
N THR A 129 3.82 -11.75 1.87
CA THR A 129 4.50 -12.20 3.09
C THR A 129 3.54 -12.29 4.26
N MET A 130 2.68 -11.28 4.45
CA MET A 130 1.64 -11.30 5.49
C MET A 130 0.67 -12.49 5.33
N TYR A 131 0.28 -12.86 4.12
CA TYR A 131 -0.57 -14.04 3.89
C TYR A 131 0.15 -15.34 4.22
N ILE A 132 1.41 -15.45 3.84
CA ILE A 132 2.23 -16.62 4.13
C ILE A 132 2.40 -16.77 5.65
N ASP A 133 2.71 -15.68 6.35
CA ASP A 133 2.85 -15.67 7.81
C ASP A 133 1.53 -16.01 8.51
N LEU A 134 0.41 -15.47 8.04
CA LEU A 134 -0.91 -15.82 8.56
C LEU A 134 -1.19 -17.32 8.39
N PHE A 135 -0.90 -17.88 7.22
CA PHE A 135 -1.09 -19.29 6.94
C PHE A 135 -0.24 -20.18 7.88
N TRP A 136 1.03 -19.87 8.04
CA TRP A 136 1.91 -20.65 8.92
C TRP A 136 1.55 -20.50 10.40
N ASN A 137 1.15 -19.32 10.83
CA ASN A 137 0.63 -19.08 12.18
C ASN A 137 -0.65 -19.90 12.42
N PHE A 138 -1.54 -19.93 11.44
CA PHE A 138 -2.77 -20.71 11.50
C PHE A 138 -2.49 -22.21 11.60
N VAL A 139 -1.64 -22.76 10.74
CA VAL A 139 -1.24 -24.19 10.75
C VAL A 139 -0.56 -24.55 12.05
N SER A 140 0.39 -23.74 12.51
CA SER A 140 1.11 -23.97 13.76
C SER A 140 0.18 -23.98 14.97
N THR A 141 -0.77 -23.04 14.99
CA THR A 141 -1.75 -22.92 16.07
C THR A 141 -2.71 -24.11 16.09
N ILE A 142 -3.19 -24.55 14.95
CA ILE A 142 -4.02 -25.77 14.83
C ILE A 142 -3.24 -26.99 15.31
N GLY A 143 -1.98 -27.11 14.92
CA GLY A 143 -1.11 -28.20 15.35
C GLY A 143 -0.92 -28.21 16.88
N LEU A 144 -0.66 -27.05 17.48
CA LEU A 144 -0.51 -26.89 18.92
C LEU A 144 -1.80 -27.27 19.67
N VAL A 145 -2.94 -26.76 19.20
CA VAL A 145 -4.25 -27.07 19.78
C VAL A 145 -4.56 -28.57 19.67
N PHE A 146 -4.26 -29.17 18.53
CA PHE A 146 -4.43 -30.62 18.34
C PHE A 146 -3.65 -31.42 19.36
N VAL A 147 -2.36 -31.11 19.52
CA VAL A 147 -1.50 -31.82 20.50
C VAL A 147 -2.00 -31.60 21.93
N ALA A 148 -2.34 -30.40 22.29
CA ALA A 148 -2.87 -30.11 23.61
C ALA A 148 -4.17 -30.86 23.88
N MET A 149 -5.13 -30.83 22.96
CA MET A 149 -6.41 -31.51 23.07
C MET A 149 -6.22 -33.05 23.09
N LEU A 150 -5.26 -33.56 22.30
CA LEU A 150 -4.93 -34.99 22.28
C LEU A 150 -4.49 -35.49 23.67
N VAL A 151 -3.67 -34.71 24.36
CA VAL A 151 -3.15 -35.05 25.70
C VAL A 151 -4.23 -34.99 26.77
N PHE A 152 -5.09 -33.96 26.76
CA PHE A 152 -6.04 -33.69 27.84
C PHE A 152 -7.43 -34.32 27.64
N VAL A 153 -7.89 -34.47 26.38
CA VAL A 153 -9.28 -34.84 26.09
C VAL A 153 -9.37 -36.17 25.29
N GLY A 154 -8.42 -36.40 24.42
CA GLY A 154 -8.34 -37.64 23.62
C GLY A 154 -8.49 -37.38 22.13
N PHE A 155 -8.16 -38.39 21.32
CA PHE A 155 -8.02 -38.28 19.86
C PHE A 155 -9.31 -37.84 19.15
N ARG A 156 -10.45 -38.42 19.48
CA ARG A 156 -11.72 -38.14 18.81
C ARG A 156 -12.12 -36.66 18.93
N ASP A 157 -12.08 -36.11 20.13
CA ASP A 157 -12.50 -34.76 20.43
C ASP A 157 -11.49 -33.73 19.88
N SER A 158 -10.21 -34.06 19.84
CA SER A 158 -9.16 -33.26 19.21
C SER A 158 -9.38 -33.08 17.71
N VAL A 159 -9.78 -34.12 17.00
CA VAL A 159 -10.08 -34.09 15.57
C VAL A 159 -11.26 -33.14 15.29
N PHE A 160 -12.33 -33.23 16.09
CA PHE A 160 -13.47 -32.30 15.94
C PHE A 160 -13.09 -30.83 16.20
N ALA A 161 -12.28 -30.56 17.21
CA ALA A 161 -11.79 -29.23 17.50
C ALA A 161 -10.96 -28.66 16.34
N VAL A 162 -10.05 -29.47 15.79
CA VAL A 162 -9.14 -29.08 14.71
C VAL A 162 -9.89 -28.80 13.40
N ILE A 163 -10.96 -29.55 13.10
CA ILE A 163 -11.76 -29.31 11.89
C ILE A 163 -12.64 -28.07 12.03
N ALA A 164 -13.16 -27.77 13.24
CA ALA A 164 -14.02 -26.62 13.47
C ALA A 164 -13.33 -25.28 13.18
N LEU A 165 -12.02 -25.17 13.48
CA LEU A 165 -11.25 -23.94 13.27
C LEU A 165 -11.14 -23.52 11.80
N PRO A 166 -10.67 -24.38 10.86
CA PRO A 166 -10.66 -24.06 9.44
C PRO A 166 -12.03 -23.71 8.88
N LEU A 167 -13.09 -24.41 9.32
CA LEU A 167 -14.46 -24.11 8.87
C LEU A 167 -14.92 -22.72 9.32
N ALA A 168 -14.62 -22.34 10.56
CA ALA A 168 -14.92 -20.99 11.07
C ALA A 168 -14.18 -19.92 10.27
N PHE A 169 -12.89 -20.16 9.95
CA PHE A 169 -12.09 -19.24 9.13
C PHE A 169 -12.61 -19.12 7.69
N LEU A 170 -12.94 -20.24 7.04
CA LEU A 170 -13.55 -20.22 5.71
C LEU A 170 -14.87 -19.43 5.71
N ALA A 171 -15.72 -19.63 6.70
CA ALA A 171 -16.95 -18.86 6.86
C ALA A 171 -16.66 -17.36 7.03
N THR A 172 -15.63 -17.00 7.80
CA THR A 172 -15.20 -15.62 8.00
C THR A 172 -14.71 -14.98 6.69
N PHE A 173 -13.89 -15.68 5.90
CA PHE A 173 -13.42 -15.18 4.61
C PHE A 173 -14.57 -14.96 3.62
N ILE A 174 -15.54 -15.90 3.55
CA ILE A 174 -16.73 -15.74 2.71
C ILE A 174 -17.54 -14.52 3.15
N MET A 175 -17.63 -14.27 4.46
CA MET A 175 -18.38 -13.13 4.98
C MET A 175 -17.67 -11.81 4.71
N LEU A 176 -16.36 -11.75 4.86
CA LEU A 176 -15.54 -10.57 4.52
C LEU A 176 -15.68 -10.21 3.03
N ASP A 177 -15.60 -11.20 2.14
CA ASP A 177 -15.77 -11.01 0.71
C ASP A 177 -17.17 -10.45 0.37
N LYS A 178 -18.23 -11.05 0.91
CA LYS A 178 -19.61 -10.57 0.70
C LYS A 178 -19.88 -9.18 1.24
N LEU A 179 -19.20 -8.78 2.32
CA LEU A 179 -19.32 -7.44 2.91
C LEU A 179 -18.42 -6.41 2.21
N GLY A 180 -17.61 -6.83 1.21
CA GLY A 180 -16.74 -5.95 0.48
C GLY A 180 -15.50 -5.49 1.27
N TYR A 181 -15.14 -6.17 2.34
CA TYR A 181 -13.91 -5.87 3.07
C TYR A 181 -12.68 -6.37 2.32
N THR A 182 -11.70 -5.50 2.19
CA THR A 182 -10.41 -5.85 1.61
C THR A 182 -9.45 -6.38 2.65
N MET A 183 -8.63 -7.34 2.25
CA MET A 183 -7.54 -7.82 3.08
C MET A 183 -6.41 -6.78 3.14
N ASN A 184 -6.06 -6.39 4.35
CA ASN A 184 -4.99 -5.44 4.66
C ASN A 184 -4.38 -5.75 6.04
N SER A 185 -3.39 -4.98 6.48
CA SER A 185 -2.73 -5.21 7.78
C SER A 185 -3.69 -5.23 8.95
N LEU A 186 -4.74 -4.39 8.93
CA LEU A 186 -5.72 -4.32 10.02
C LEU A 186 -6.62 -5.56 10.04
N THR A 187 -7.14 -5.99 8.87
CA THR A 187 -7.95 -7.22 8.79
C THR A 187 -7.13 -8.45 9.15
N ASN A 188 -5.86 -8.52 8.72
CA ASN A 188 -4.94 -9.61 9.08
C ASN A 188 -4.71 -9.68 10.60
N PHE A 189 -4.43 -8.54 11.24
CA PHE A 189 -4.27 -8.46 12.69
C PHE A 189 -5.54 -8.89 13.43
N SER A 190 -6.71 -8.46 12.97
CA SER A 190 -8.01 -8.85 13.52
C SER A 190 -8.26 -10.35 13.41
N LEU A 191 -7.87 -10.97 12.28
CA LEU A 191 -7.97 -12.43 12.09
C LEU A 191 -7.08 -13.21 13.07
N ILE A 192 -5.85 -12.74 13.31
CA ILE A 192 -4.94 -13.37 14.28
C ILE A 192 -5.53 -13.34 15.70
N ILE A 193 -6.07 -12.19 16.12
CA ILE A 193 -6.73 -12.07 17.43
C ILE A 193 -7.96 -12.97 17.49
N SER A 194 -8.79 -12.96 16.45
CA SER A 194 -10.01 -13.78 16.38
C SER A 194 -9.68 -15.28 16.43
N LEU A 195 -8.54 -15.69 15.90
CA LEU A 195 -8.05 -17.07 15.97
C LEU A 195 -7.88 -17.49 17.44
N GLY A 196 -7.22 -16.67 18.27
CA GLY A 196 -7.03 -16.96 19.69
C GLY A 196 -8.38 -17.13 20.42
N ILE A 197 -9.33 -16.22 20.19
CA ILE A 197 -10.68 -16.28 20.80
C ILE A 197 -11.46 -17.51 20.30
N ALA A 198 -11.37 -17.84 19.02
CA ALA A 198 -12.05 -18.98 18.44
C ALA A 198 -11.52 -20.32 19.03
N ILE A 199 -10.22 -20.42 19.23
CA ILE A 199 -9.59 -21.61 19.84
C ILE A 199 -10.11 -21.85 21.25
N ASP A 200 -10.11 -20.82 22.09
CA ASP A 200 -10.62 -20.92 23.46
C ASP A 200 -12.09 -21.36 23.47
N THR A 201 -12.91 -20.79 22.60
CA THR A 201 -14.32 -21.14 22.47
C THR A 201 -14.51 -22.59 22.04
N VAL A 202 -13.77 -23.06 21.05
CA VAL A 202 -13.84 -24.43 20.55
C VAL A 202 -13.40 -25.42 21.62
N ILE A 203 -12.32 -25.15 22.35
CA ILE A 203 -11.84 -26.00 23.42
C ILE A 203 -12.89 -26.17 24.51
N ILE A 204 -13.47 -25.04 24.98
CA ILE A 204 -14.52 -25.07 26.02
C ILE A 204 -15.74 -25.86 25.54
N PHE A 205 -16.18 -25.63 24.29
CA PHE A 205 -17.34 -26.31 23.73
C PHE A 205 -17.12 -27.82 23.62
N VAL A 206 -15.98 -28.26 23.10
CA VAL A 206 -15.65 -29.68 22.95
C VAL A 206 -15.52 -30.37 24.31
N GLN A 207 -14.87 -29.73 25.29
CA GLN A 207 -14.75 -30.28 26.65
C GLN A 207 -16.10 -30.41 27.33
N ALA A 208 -16.96 -29.37 27.23
CA ALA A 208 -18.30 -29.39 27.81
C ALA A 208 -19.18 -30.51 27.17
N SER A 209 -19.10 -30.65 25.85
CA SER A 209 -19.82 -31.69 25.11
C SER A 209 -19.34 -33.09 25.50
N SER A 210 -18.04 -33.30 25.55
CA SER A 210 -17.43 -34.58 25.95
C SER A 210 -17.77 -34.95 27.39
N ALA A 211 -17.77 -34.00 28.31
CA ALA A 211 -18.18 -34.20 29.69
C ALA A 211 -19.65 -34.65 29.82
N LYS A 212 -20.56 -34.03 29.06
CA LYS A 212 -21.97 -34.41 29.03
C LYS A 212 -22.21 -35.81 28.49
N LEU A 213 -21.52 -36.16 27.38
CA LEU A 213 -21.58 -37.50 26.83
C LEU A 213 -21.11 -38.59 27.80
N LYS A 214 -20.05 -38.31 28.57
CA LYS A 214 -19.55 -39.22 29.61
C LYS A 214 -20.53 -39.39 30.77
N LEU A 215 -21.40 -38.40 31.03
CA LEU A 215 -22.49 -38.46 32.05
C LEU A 215 -23.76 -39.13 31.54
N GLY A 216 -23.78 -39.63 30.30
CA GLY A 216 -24.90 -40.37 29.71
C GLY A 216 -26.03 -39.49 29.16
N TYR A 217 -25.77 -38.22 28.91
CA TYR A 217 -26.73 -37.37 28.18
C TYR A 217 -26.71 -37.74 26.68
N ASP A 218 -27.91 -38.08 26.16
CA ASP A 218 -28.08 -38.39 24.74
C ASP A 218 -28.08 -37.06 23.95
N PRO A 219 -27.33 -36.94 22.86
CA PRO A 219 -27.39 -35.78 21.99
C PRO A 219 -28.74 -35.81 21.24
N GLN A 220 -29.62 -34.87 21.57
CA GLN A 220 -30.81 -34.55 20.81
C GLN A 220 -30.48 -33.64 19.64
#